data_c50d79d240eca59ba4f0c8fe818edd85
#
_entry.id   c50d79d240eca59ba4f0c8fe818edd85
#
_cell.length_a   1.000
_cell.length_b   1.000
_cell.length_c   1.000
_cell.angle_alpha   90.00
_cell.angle_beta   90.00
_cell.angle_gamma   90.00
#
_symmetry.space_group_name_H-M   'P 1'
#
loop_
_entity.id
_entity.type
_entity.pdbx_description
1 polymer ?
#
loop_
_entity_poly.entity_id
_entity_poly.type
_entity_poly.pdbx_seq_one_letter_code
_entity_poly.pdbx_strand_id
1 'polypeptide(L)'
;MTADRHQPADGESPSVLSARESAADSPPSTGRQAAWNYLVFGLSKSSTLIMTVVVARLLVPADFGLFALALLVVNLFDYMKDLGVGAALVQHPGKWNRLAPTGLTLSVIFGVVFGVALAAAAPLGAELLDQPQLTPLIRVLAIGLAISALGVIPAARLRRDLDFRKRIWPEFLGAAVKAALTIGLATQGVGVWSLVYGQLAGTVVTTVLYWRVARTRVEFGFDRHEARGLVRFGVALTAAALLGFAISNIDYLFIGIRLGDEQLGYYTLAYRLPELLVLNLCIVISEVLFSSLSRLQHSRQLLADQYLKVTTAAVALSAPIGVTLAAAAPAVIGTMYGDQYADAAPVLAILSIYTLVYSASWHAGDVFKAMGRASLMIATTVGHLGLMIAPIWFAAGHSIVMVALVLLAVETVPFVANMLIVRSVAGIPAASLARAVLRPMPAAAFMAVVMLGLGRLVGGLPDPLILLLTGSAGLLAYIAALRVTASELFAAGLAAVRSARGRVADPSTADEDSVEEPNPAADAGGMTFEGNGSPRSRFGATTLAMIGVSLGVVLAYCLGRLRRTSRRGDTADDPSGIGPAELSQTPEQR
;
A
#
# COMPACT_ATOMS: atom_id res chain seq x y z
N MET A 1 42.61 44.84 55.73
CA MET A 1 43.05 44.22 54.48
C MET A 1 41.85 43.49 53.91
N THR A 2 41.24 44.15 53.01
CA THR A 2 39.96 43.86 52.37
C THR A 2 40.15 42.81 51.24
N ALA A 3 39.44 41.71 51.29
CA ALA A 3 39.36 40.75 50.21
C ALA A 3 38.10 41.03 49.40
N ASP A 4 38.34 41.45 48.17
CA ASP A 4 37.36 41.74 47.12
C ASP A 4 36.72 40.46 46.65
N ARG A 5 35.38 40.36 46.73
CA ARG A 5 34.60 39.29 46.15
C ARG A 5 34.05 39.78 44.81
N HIS A 6 34.64 39.32 43.73
CA HIS A 6 34.01 39.43 42.42
C HIS A 6 32.75 38.57 42.38
N GLN A 7 31.60 39.22 42.24
CA GLN A 7 30.33 38.62 41.78
C GLN A 7 30.38 38.53 40.26
N PRO A 8 30.03 37.37 39.67
CA PRO A 8 29.67 37.34 38.25
C PRO A 8 28.25 37.87 38.08
N ALA A 9 28.10 38.84 37.18
CA ALA A 9 26.84 39.32 36.68
C ALA A 9 26.19 38.26 35.73
N ASP A 10 24.89 38.38 35.62
CA ASP A 10 23.95 37.73 34.71
C ASP A 10 23.20 36.52 35.31
N GLY A 11 22.15 36.92 36.05
CA GLY A 11 21.12 35.99 36.53
C GLY A 11 20.13 35.63 35.42
N GLU A 12 20.41 34.62 34.66
CA GLU A 12 19.31 33.87 34.04
C GLU A 12 18.70 32.93 35.11
N SER A 13 17.41 33.14 35.41
CA SER A 13 16.69 32.35 36.40
C SER A 13 16.67 30.86 36.00
N PRO A 14 16.81 29.92 36.96
CA PRO A 14 16.80 28.49 36.70
C PRO A 14 15.57 28.00 35.86
N SER A 15 14.49 28.77 35.90
CA SER A 15 13.27 28.53 35.11
C SER A 15 13.45 28.78 33.60
N VAL A 16 14.35 29.69 33.18
CA VAL A 16 14.62 29.99 31.77
C VAL A 16 15.55 28.93 31.16
N LEU A 17 16.50 28.42 31.95
CA LEU A 17 17.39 27.33 31.50
C LEU A 17 16.62 26.01 31.38
N SER A 18 15.73 25.68 32.32
CA SER A 18 14.88 24.48 32.24
C SER A 18 13.85 24.57 31.12
N ALA A 19 13.35 25.77 30.81
CA ALA A 19 12.46 25.99 29.65
C ALA A 19 13.20 25.87 28.32
N ARG A 20 14.48 26.29 28.23
CA ARG A 20 15.30 26.08 27.00
C ARG A 20 15.72 24.62 26.80
N GLU A 21 16.05 23.89 27.86
CA GLU A 21 16.32 22.45 27.81
C GLU A 21 15.04 21.66 27.44
N SER A 22 13.88 22.03 27.97
CA SER A 22 12.59 21.43 27.63
C SER A 22 12.14 21.74 26.18
N ALA A 23 12.49 22.91 25.63
CA ALA A 23 12.20 23.29 24.28
C ALA A 23 13.13 22.59 23.24
N ALA A 24 14.35 22.22 23.64
CA ALA A 24 15.28 21.47 22.80
C ALA A 24 14.90 20.00 22.64
N ASP A 25 14.14 19.44 23.58
CA ASP A 25 13.66 18.05 23.60
C ASP A 25 12.21 17.88 23.07
N SER A 26 11.59 18.94 22.52
CA SER A 26 10.26 18.83 21.93
C SER A 26 10.31 17.90 20.71
N PRO A 27 9.54 16.80 20.68
CA PRO A 27 9.53 15.91 19.53
C PRO A 27 9.07 16.70 18.30
N PRO A 28 9.76 16.55 17.14
CA PRO A 28 9.42 17.28 15.93
C PRO A 28 7.96 17.03 15.55
N SER A 29 7.26 18.08 15.11
CA SER A 29 5.81 18.10 14.90
C SER A 29 5.31 16.82 14.21
N THR A 30 4.36 16.14 14.83
CA THR A 30 3.77 14.85 14.39
C THR A 30 3.31 14.89 12.93
N GLY A 31 2.87 16.05 12.44
CA GLY A 31 2.44 16.24 11.04
C GLY A 31 3.57 16.18 10.01
N ARG A 32 4.76 16.70 10.32
CA ARG A 32 5.93 16.65 9.43
C ARG A 32 6.51 15.24 9.35
N GLN A 33 6.49 14.49 10.45
CA GLN A 33 6.91 13.08 10.47
C GLN A 33 5.94 12.20 9.66
N ALA A 34 4.64 12.41 9.81
CA ALA A 34 3.65 11.70 9.01
C ALA A 34 3.81 11.99 7.51
N ALA A 35 3.98 13.26 7.11
CA ALA A 35 4.20 13.62 5.71
C ALA A 35 5.45 12.96 5.12
N TRP A 36 6.54 12.89 5.89
CA TRP A 36 7.76 12.22 5.47
C TRP A 36 7.58 10.71 5.32
N ASN A 37 6.87 10.05 6.23
CA ASN A 37 6.53 8.62 6.12
C ASN A 37 5.78 8.32 4.84
N TYR A 38 4.77 9.12 4.53
CA TYR A 38 3.96 8.92 3.34
C TYR A 38 4.74 9.14 2.05
N LEU A 39 5.62 10.13 2.01
CA LEU A 39 6.47 10.38 0.85
C LEU A 39 7.35 9.17 0.54
N VAL A 40 7.90 8.54 1.55
CA VAL A 40 8.81 7.41 1.35
C VAL A 40 8.08 6.11 1.12
N PHE A 41 6.94 5.91 1.76
CA PHE A 41 6.05 4.81 1.41
C PHE A 41 5.67 4.91 -0.08
N GLY A 42 5.27 6.09 -0.55
CA GLY A 42 4.99 6.36 -1.96
C GLY A 42 6.19 6.09 -2.87
N LEU A 43 7.38 6.53 -2.48
CA LEU A 43 8.61 6.33 -3.26
C LEU A 43 9.01 4.84 -3.35
N SER A 44 8.90 4.10 -2.24
CA SER A 44 9.15 2.65 -2.22
C SER A 44 8.14 1.88 -3.08
N LYS A 45 6.87 2.24 -3.02
CA LYS A 45 5.82 1.64 -3.85
C LYS A 45 5.98 2.00 -5.33
N SER A 46 6.39 3.23 -5.64
CA SER A 46 6.70 3.65 -7.01
C SER A 46 7.89 2.89 -7.59
N SER A 47 8.95 2.66 -6.79
CA SER A 47 10.09 1.83 -7.21
C SER A 47 9.66 0.40 -7.57
N THR A 48 8.76 -0.19 -6.76
CA THR A 48 8.22 -1.53 -7.04
C THR A 48 7.37 -1.52 -8.31
N LEU A 49 6.54 -0.49 -8.54
CA LEU A 49 5.75 -0.37 -9.76
C LEU A 49 6.64 -0.25 -11.01
N ILE A 50 7.64 0.65 -10.96
CA ILE A 50 8.60 0.81 -12.07
C ILE A 50 9.30 -0.51 -12.38
N MET A 51 9.77 -1.20 -11.34
CA MET A 51 10.37 -2.54 -11.49
C MET A 51 9.37 -3.49 -12.18
N THR A 52 8.13 -3.59 -11.69
CA THR A 52 7.12 -4.50 -12.26
C THR A 52 6.84 -4.18 -13.72
N VAL A 53 6.70 -2.89 -14.08
CA VAL A 53 6.46 -2.46 -15.47
C VAL A 53 7.63 -2.83 -16.40
N VAL A 54 8.88 -2.59 -15.94
CA VAL A 54 10.07 -2.91 -16.75
C VAL A 54 10.22 -4.42 -16.90
N VAL A 55 10.07 -5.15 -15.80
CA VAL A 55 10.27 -6.61 -15.77
C VAL A 55 9.15 -7.34 -16.53
N ALA A 56 7.90 -6.85 -16.49
CA ALA A 56 6.80 -7.42 -17.26
C ALA A 56 7.03 -7.38 -18.79
N ARG A 57 7.89 -6.48 -19.27
CA ARG A 57 8.27 -6.44 -20.69
C ARG A 57 9.41 -7.40 -21.07
N LEU A 58 10.06 -7.98 -20.06
CA LEU A 58 11.21 -8.88 -20.22
C LEU A 58 10.85 -10.33 -19.89
N LEU A 59 9.86 -10.56 -19.04
CA LEU A 59 9.44 -11.87 -18.57
C LEU A 59 8.07 -12.24 -19.14
N VAL A 60 7.81 -13.54 -19.21
CA VAL A 60 6.51 -14.09 -19.62
C VAL A 60 5.51 -14.14 -18.45
N PRO A 61 4.20 -14.21 -18.71
CA PRO A 61 3.19 -14.28 -17.65
C PRO A 61 3.40 -15.44 -16.66
N ALA A 62 3.81 -16.61 -17.13
CA ALA A 62 4.09 -17.77 -16.31
C ALA A 62 5.19 -17.51 -15.24
N ASP A 63 6.22 -16.73 -15.55
CA ASP A 63 7.25 -16.36 -14.58
C ASP A 63 6.67 -15.56 -13.41
N PHE A 64 5.74 -14.64 -13.68
CA PHE A 64 5.07 -13.86 -12.63
C PHE A 64 4.13 -14.74 -11.80
N GLY A 65 3.41 -15.66 -12.43
CA GLY A 65 2.53 -16.59 -11.73
C GLY A 65 3.30 -17.54 -10.83
N LEU A 66 4.36 -18.13 -11.34
CA LEU A 66 5.23 -19.03 -10.58
C LEU A 66 5.88 -18.31 -9.38
N PHE A 67 6.33 -17.07 -9.58
CA PHE A 67 6.86 -16.23 -8.50
C PHE A 67 5.77 -15.84 -7.49
N ALA A 68 4.55 -15.55 -7.95
CA ALA A 68 3.42 -15.23 -7.07
C ALA A 68 3.05 -16.42 -6.19
N LEU A 69 3.00 -17.66 -6.74
CA LEU A 69 2.81 -18.88 -5.96
C LEU A 69 3.91 -19.10 -4.93
N ALA A 70 5.18 -18.95 -5.35
CA ALA A 70 6.31 -19.07 -4.43
C ALA A 70 6.21 -18.03 -3.30
N LEU A 71 5.91 -16.77 -3.61
CA LEU A 71 5.73 -15.71 -2.61
C LEU A 71 4.52 -15.95 -1.71
N LEU A 72 3.42 -16.50 -2.22
CA LEU A 72 2.24 -16.82 -1.42
C LEU A 72 2.62 -17.78 -0.29
N VAL A 73 3.32 -18.87 -0.61
CA VAL A 73 3.78 -19.84 0.39
C VAL A 73 4.80 -19.22 1.33
N VAL A 74 5.78 -18.50 0.81
CA VAL A 74 6.82 -17.84 1.62
C VAL A 74 6.22 -16.81 2.56
N ASN A 75 5.29 -15.97 2.09
CA ASN A 75 4.64 -14.93 2.90
C ASN A 75 3.79 -15.52 4.03
N LEU A 76 3.14 -16.67 3.82
CA LEU A 76 2.43 -17.38 4.89
C LEU A 76 3.38 -17.67 6.07
N PHE A 77 4.57 -18.20 5.78
CA PHE A 77 5.58 -18.46 6.80
C PHE A 77 6.25 -17.17 7.31
N ASP A 78 6.32 -16.14 6.49
CA ASP A 78 6.86 -14.82 6.90
C ASP A 78 5.99 -14.17 7.98
N TYR A 79 4.66 -14.29 7.92
CA TYR A 79 3.76 -13.87 9.01
C TYR A 79 3.97 -14.66 10.29
N MET A 80 4.44 -15.91 10.19
CA MET A 80 4.69 -16.78 11.35
C MET A 80 6.11 -16.65 11.91
N LYS A 81 7.08 -16.17 11.15
CA LYS A 81 8.53 -16.25 11.43
C LYS A 81 8.98 -15.68 12.77
N ASP A 82 8.26 -14.69 13.30
CA ASP A 82 8.58 -14.09 14.60
C ASP A 82 7.44 -14.25 15.63
N LEU A 83 6.36 -14.95 15.25
CA LEU A 83 5.15 -15.12 16.08
C LEU A 83 4.72 -13.79 16.74
N GLY A 84 4.82 -12.66 16.02
CA GLY A 84 4.43 -11.34 16.50
C GLY A 84 5.35 -10.74 17.56
N VAL A 85 6.54 -11.32 17.78
CA VAL A 85 7.53 -10.81 18.76
C VAL A 85 7.91 -9.36 18.46
N GLY A 86 8.09 -9.00 17.19
CA GLY A 86 8.39 -7.62 16.79
C GLY A 86 7.30 -6.63 17.23
N ALA A 87 6.03 -6.97 17.03
CA ALA A 87 4.91 -6.14 17.46
C ALA A 87 4.77 -6.10 18.99
N ALA A 88 4.99 -7.24 19.65
CA ALA A 88 4.99 -7.33 21.11
C ALA A 88 6.05 -6.40 21.73
N LEU A 89 7.27 -6.36 21.17
CA LEU A 89 8.35 -5.49 21.66
C LEU A 89 8.04 -4.00 21.54
N VAL A 90 7.28 -3.61 20.52
CA VAL A 90 6.86 -2.19 20.35
C VAL A 90 5.84 -1.79 21.41
N GLN A 91 4.89 -2.68 21.75
CA GLN A 91 3.79 -2.36 22.66
C GLN A 91 4.09 -2.64 24.14
N HIS A 92 5.07 -3.50 24.43
CA HIS A 92 5.35 -3.91 25.81
C HIS A 92 5.96 -2.76 26.65
N PRO A 93 5.42 -2.45 27.84
CA PRO A 93 5.89 -1.34 28.66
C PRO A 93 7.26 -1.57 29.33
N GLY A 94 7.79 -2.79 29.27
CA GLY A 94 9.06 -3.17 29.91
C GLY A 94 10.29 -2.49 29.29
N LYS A 95 11.41 -2.55 30.02
CA LYS A 95 12.69 -1.97 29.57
C LYS A 95 13.22 -2.72 28.35
N TRP A 96 13.56 -1.97 27.31
CA TRP A 96 14.08 -2.51 26.04
C TRP A 96 15.25 -3.48 26.22
N ASN A 97 16.24 -3.08 27.02
CA ASN A 97 17.47 -3.88 27.23
C ASN A 97 17.22 -5.26 27.85
N ARG A 98 16.06 -5.46 28.49
CA ARG A 98 15.67 -6.73 29.07
C ARG A 98 14.90 -7.61 28.09
N LEU A 99 14.07 -6.98 27.24
CA LEU A 99 13.19 -7.68 26.31
C LEU A 99 13.90 -8.01 24.97
N ALA A 100 14.73 -7.10 24.48
CA ALA A 100 15.34 -7.22 23.15
C ALA A 100 16.24 -8.45 22.97
N PRO A 101 17.09 -8.87 23.94
CA PRO A 101 17.88 -10.10 23.83
C PRO A 101 17.03 -11.34 23.64
N THR A 102 15.98 -11.48 24.46
CA THR A 102 15.04 -12.60 24.36
C THR A 102 14.25 -12.55 23.06
N GLY A 103 13.82 -11.34 22.65
CA GLY A 103 13.15 -11.13 21.36
C GLY A 103 14.02 -11.53 20.16
N LEU A 104 15.30 -11.16 20.15
CA LEU A 104 16.25 -11.52 19.10
C LEU A 104 16.40 -13.03 19.00
N THR A 105 16.64 -13.68 20.12
CA THR A 105 16.81 -15.14 20.18
C THR A 105 15.56 -15.84 19.65
N LEU A 106 14.37 -15.43 20.10
CA LEU A 106 13.09 -16.02 19.64
C LEU A 106 12.88 -15.81 18.14
N SER A 107 13.04 -14.56 17.65
CA SER A 107 12.82 -14.26 16.23
C SER A 107 13.77 -15.05 15.34
N VAL A 108 15.05 -15.18 15.72
CA VAL A 108 16.02 -15.95 14.94
C VAL A 108 15.71 -17.45 14.98
N ILE A 109 15.40 -18.02 16.16
CA ILE A 109 15.02 -19.42 16.29
C ILE A 109 13.78 -19.70 15.41
N PHE A 110 12.72 -18.92 15.54
CA PHE A 110 11.52 -19.11 14.74
C PHE A 110 11.77 -18.88 13.24
N GLY A 111 12.53 -17.85 12.87
CA GLY A 111 12.88 -17.59 11.47
C GLY A 111 13.66 -18.74 10.83
N VAL A 112 14.61 -19.34 11.57
CA VAL A 112 15.36 -20.52 11.11
C VAL A 112 14.47 -21.75 11.07
N VAL A 113 13.71 -22.04 12.15
CA VAL A 113 12.82 -23.19 12.21
C VAL A 113 11.78 -23.17 11.09
N PHE A 114 11.09 -22.02 10.92
CA PHE A 114 10.11 -21.88 9.84
C PHE A 114 10.77 -21.85 8.46
N GLY A 115 11.97 -21.29 8.31
CA GLY A 115 12.73 -21.33 7.06
C GLY A 115 13.11 -22.78 6.68
N VAL A 116 13.59 -23.56 7.63
CA VAL A 116 13.92 -25.00 7.40
C VAL A 116 12.65 -25.79 7.14
N ALA A 117 11.58 -25.58 7.93
CA ALA A 117 10.30 -26.24 7.73
C ALA A 117 9.72 -25.93 6.33
N LEU A 118 9.79 -24.67 5.89
CA LEU A 118 9.37 -24.26 4.55
C LEU A 118 10.22 -24.92 3.46
N ALA A 119 11.54 -24.93 3.59
CA ALA A 119 12.44 -25.56 2.63
C ALA A 119 12.22 -27.08 2.54
N ALA A 120 11.91 -27.74 3.67
CA ALA A 120 11.58 -29.15 3.74
C ALA A 120 10.18 -29.44 3.15
N ALA A 121 9.19 -28.57 3.40
CA ALA A 121 7.85 -28.67 2.86
C ALA A 121 7.72 -28.24 1.39
N ALA A 122 8.72 -27.59 0.81
CA ALA A 122 8.68 -27.08 -0.57
C ALA A 122 8.28 -28.14 -1.62
N PRO A 123 8.77 -29.39 -1.58
CA PRO A 123 8.32 -30.42 -2.52
C PRO A 123 6.82 -30.73 -2.39
N LEU A 124 6.28 -30.80 -1.16
CA LEU A 124 4.86 -31.03 -0.94
C LEU A 124 3.99 -29.91 -1.51
N GLY A 125 4.45 -28.65 -1.33
CA GLY A 125 3.79 -27.49 -1.95
C GLY A 125 3.82 -27.54 -3.47
N ALA A 126 4.94 -27.95 -4.06
CA ALA A 126 5.12 -28.11 -5.50
C ALA A 126 4.23 -29.22 -6.09
N GLU A 127 4.11 -30.35 -5.39
CA GLU A 127 3.20 -31.45 -5.76
C GLU A 127 1.73 -31.02 -5.66
N LEU A 128 1.34 -30.35 -4.57
CA LEU A 128 -0.04 -29.89 -4.35
C LEU A 128 -0.49 -28.87 -5.43
N LEU A 129 0.45 -28.08 -5.93
CA LEU A 129 0.21 -27.06 -6.93
C LEU A 129 0.51 -27.53 -8.37
N ASP A 130 0.91 -28.79 -8.53
CA ASP A 130 1.34 -29.41 -9.80
C ASP A 130 2.41 -28.58 -10.54
N GLN A 131 3.35 -28.01 -9.76
CA GLN A 131 4.40 -27.10 -10.25
C GLN A 131 5.77 -27.47 -9.67
N PRO A 132 6.50 -28.46 -10.25
CA PRO A 132 7.80 -28.91 -9.74
C PRO A 132 8.84 -27.81 -9.62
N GLN A 133 8.74 -26.77 -10.48
CA GLN A 133 9.63 -25.61 -10.49
C GLN A 133 9.54 -24.76 -9.21
N LEU A 134 8.46 -24.86 -8.43
CA LEU A 134 8.31 -24.14 -7.15
C LEU A 134 9.30 -24.60 -6.08
N THR A 135 9.67 -25.88 -6.07
CA THR A 135 10.57 -26.43 -5.04
C THR A 135 11.89 -25.65 -4.92
N PRO A 136 12.69 -25.47 -5.98
CA PRO A 136 13.93 -24.72 -5.86
C PRO A 136 13.70 -23.22 -5.56
N LEU A 137 12.64 -22.61 -6.08
CA LEU A 137 12.31 -21.19 -5.82
C LEU A 137 11.98 -20.97 -4.34
N ILE A 138 11.10 -21.82 -3.77
CA ILE A 138 10.72 -21.74 -2.35
C ILE A 138 11.92 -21.98 -1.45
N ARG A 139 12.79 -22.95 -1.77
CA ARG A 139 14.00 -23.25 -0.97
C ARG A 139 14.95 -22.04 -0.91
N VAL A 140 15.17 -21.35 -2.02
CA VAL A 140 16.03 -20.15 -2.03
C VAL A 140 15.35 -18.99 -1.30
N LEU A 141 14.06 -18.78 -1.50
CA LEU A 141 13.31 -17.73 -0.79
C LEU A 141 13.20 -18.01 0.72
N ALA A 142 13.18 -19.27 1.14
CA ALA A 142 13.14 -19.66 2.56
C ALA A 142 14.38 -19.16 3.33
N ILE A 143 15.53 -19.02 2.67
CA ILE A 143 16.73 -18.39 3.25
C ILE A 143 16.41 -16.96 3.69
N GLY A 144 15.57 -16.27 2.92
CA GLY A 144 15.10 -14.92 3.21
C GLY A 144 14.36 -14.80 4.55
N LEU A 145 13.66 -15.86 5.01
CA LEU A 145 12.97 -15.86 6.31
C LEU A 145 13.97 -15.73 7.46
N ALA A 146 15.03 -16.53 7.46
CA ALA A 146 16.07 -16.49 8.49
C ALA A 146 16.79 -15.12 8.49
N ILE A 147 17.08 -14.57 7.30
CA ILE A 147 17.72 -13.24 7.16
C ILE A 147 16.79 -12.14 7.66
N SER A 148 15.51 -12.15 7.27
CA SER A 148 14.54 -11.13 7.67
C SER A 148 14.23 -11.17 9.17
N ALA A 149 14.29 -12.35 9.79
CA ALA A 149 14.12 -12.52 11.23
C ALA A 149 15.19 -11.77 12.05
N LEU A 150 16.44 -11.69 11.55
CA LEU A 150 17.48 -10.85 12.14
C LEU A 150 17.14 -9.37 12.11
N GLY A 151 16.33 -8.92 11.13
CA GLY A 151 15.90 -7.53 10.99
C GLY A 151 14.75 -7.11 11.91
N VAL A 152 14.05 -8.06 12.55
CA VAL A 152 12.85 -7.79 13.38
C VAL A 152 13.17 -6.83 14.55
N ILE A 153 14.26 -7.07 15.26
CA ILE A 153 14.62 -6.31 16.46
C ILE A 153 15.02 -4.86 16.15
N PRO A 154 15.96 -4.58 15.23
CA PRO A 154 16.28 -3.20 14.90
C PRO A 154 15.10 -2.45 14.28
N ALA A 155 14.24 -3.12 13.50
CA ALA A 155 13.01 -2.53 12.97
C ALA A 155 12.01 -2.19 14.10
N ALA A 156 11.82 -3.09 15.08
CA ALA A 156 10.99 -2.86 16.25
C ALA A 156 11.52 -1.68 17.10
N ARG A 157 12.84 -1.52 17.24
CA ARG A 157 13.47 -0.40 17.93
C ARG A 157 13.10 0.93 17.28
N LEU A 158 13.28 1.05 15.97
CA LEU A 158 12.95 2.28 15.25
C LEU A 158 11.46 2.63 15.32
N ARG A 159 10.57 1.60 15.33
CA ARG A 159 9.13 1.80 15.54
C ARG A 159 8.81 2.28 16.94
N ARG A 160 9.43 1.70 17.94
CA ARG A 160 9.23 2.05 19.36
C ARG A 160 9.72 3.46 19.67
N ASP A 161 10.87 3.85 19.10
CA ASP A 161 11.46 5.18 19.27
C ASP A 161 10.79 6.24 18.36
N LEU A 162 9.78 5.84 17.56
CA LEU A 162 9.07 6.67 16.58
C LEU A 162 10.03 7.35 15.57
N ASP A 163 11.22 6.77 15.36
CA ASP A 163 12.22 7.31 14.43
C ASP A 163 11.93 6.86 13.00
N PHE A 164 10.83 7.38 12.49
CA PHE A 164 10.35 7.06 11.14
C PHE A 164 11.34 7.51 10.06
N ARG A 165 12.08 8.58 10.29
CA ARG A 165 13.05 9.10 9.32
C ARG A 165 14.19 8.12 9.07
N LYS A 166 14.67 7.45 10.12
CA LYS A 166 15.73 6.43 9.98
C LYS A 166 15.21 5.13 9.39
N ARG A 167 13.95 4.78 9.63
CA ARG A 167 13.32 3.56 9.09
C ARG A 167 13.23 3.55 7.56
N ILE A 168 13.12 4.71 6.96
CA ILE A 168 12.94 4.94 5.51
C ILE A 168 14.07 4.37 4.67
N TRP A 169 15.30 4.65 5.06
CA TRP A 169 16.46 4.30 4.26
C TRP A 169 16.62 2.79 4.04
N PRO A 170 16.49 1.92 5.06
CA PRO A 170 16.49 0.47 4.87
C PRO A 170 15.42 -0.01 3.88
N GLU A 171 14.20 0.48 4.01
CA GLU A 171 13.09 0.06 3.15
C GLU A 171 13.27 0.54 1.70
N PHE A 172 13.65 1.80 1.51
CA PHE A 172 13.85 2.37 0.18
C PHE A 172 15.05 1.76 -0.55
N LEU A 173 16.22 1.69 0.12
CA LEU A 173 17.43 1.11 -0.50
C LEU A 173 17.27 -0.39 -0.77
N GLY A 174 16.61 -1.12 0.12
CA GLY A 174 16.25 -2.51 -0.11
C GLY A 174 15.37 -2.69 -1.34
N ALA A 175 14.33 -1.85 -1.48
CA ALA A 175 13.46 -1.86 -2.66
C ALA A 175 14.23 -1.45 -3.95
N ALA A 176 15.11 -0.47 -3.86
CA ALA A 176 15.93 -0.03 -4.99
C ALA A 176 16.91 -1.13 -5.46
N VAL A 177 17.61 -1.80 -4.53
CA VAL A 177 18.51 -2.93 -4.85
C VAL A 177 17.72 -4.10 -5.42
N LYS A 178 16.57 -4.45 -4.82
CA LYS A 178 15.65 -5.45 -5.38
C LYS A 178 15.32 -5.11 -6.83
N ALA A 179 14.88 -3.87 -7.10
CA ALA A 179 14.51 -3.45 -8.44
C ALA A 179 15.68 -3.49 -9.42
N ALA A 180 16.84 -2.95 -9.04
CA ALA A 180 18.02 -2.91 -9.89
C ALA A 180 18.54 -4.31 -10.23
N LEU A 181 18.62 -5.20 -9.24
CA LEU A 181 19.09 -6.57 -9.46
C LEU A 181 18.08 -7.38 -10.28
N THR A 182 16.77 -7.27 -9.98
CA THR A 182 15.73 -7.94 -10.77
C THR A 182 15.78 -7.52 -12.23
N ILE A 183 15.83 -6.21 -12.51
CA ILE A 183 15.92 -5.69 -13.88
C ILE A 183 17.22 -6.17 -14.54
N GLY A 184 18.37 -6.04 -13.85
CA GLY A 184 19.66 -6.45 -14.39
C GLY A 184 19.72 -7.93 -14.76
N LEU A 185 19.16 -8.82 -13.95
CA LEU A 185 19.11 -10.26 -14.24
C LEU A 185 18.04 -10.60 -15.29
N ALA A 186 16.90 -9.90 -15.29
CA ALA A 186 15.87 -10.10 -16.30
C ALA A 186 16.35 -9.74 -17.71
N THR A 187 17.17 -8.68 -17.87
CA THR A 187 17.78 -8.33 -19.16
C THR A 187 18.81 -9.37 -19.66
N GLN A 188 19.31 -10.23 -18.78
CA GLN A 188 20.21 -11.35 -19.12
C GLN A 188 19.45 -12.65 -19.43
N GLY A 189 18.12 -12.62 -19.43
CA GLY A 189 17.30 -13.78 -19.73
C GLY A 189 17.20 -14.84 -18.63
N VAL A 190 17.47 -14.47 -17.38
CA VAL A 190 17.46 -15.39 -16.22
C VAL A 190 16.03 -15.84 -15.83
N GLY A 191 14.98 -15.26 -16.42
CA GLY A 191 13.58 -15.62 -16.20
C GLY A 191 13.13 -15.36 -14.75
N VAL A 192 12.29 -16.25 -14.19
CA VAL A 192 11.72 -16.14 -12.83
C VAL A 192 12.79 -15.97 -11.74
N TRP A 193 13.99 -16.50 -11.93
CA TRP A 193 15.08 -16.39 -10.97
C TRP A 193 15.55 -14.95 -10.75
N SER A 194 15.33 -14.06 -11.72
CA SER A 194 15.60 -12.63 -11.55
C SER A 194 14.77 -12.02 -10.41
N LEU A 195 13.50 -12.41 -10.29
CA LEU A 195 12.58 -11.99 -9.23
C LEU A 195 13.01 -12.57 -7.86
N VAL A 196 13.43 -13.84 -7.84
CA VAL A 196 13.87 -14.55 -6.62
C VAL A 196 15.15 -13.93 -6.05
N TYR A 197 16.19 -13.77 -6.87
CA TYR A 197 17.45 -13.17 -6.41
C TYR A 197 17.29 -11.70 -6.05
N GLY A 198 16.48 -10.95 -6.80
CA GLY A 198 16.15 -9.59 -6.46
C GLY A 198 15.44 -9.46 -5.11
N GLN A 199 14.46 -10.34 -4.82
CA GLN A 199 13.76 -10.39 -3.54
C GLN A 199 14.74 -10.68 -2.40
N LEU A 200 15.60 -11.69 -2.55
CA LEU A 200 16.57 -12.07 -1.53
C LEU A 200 17.59 -10.96 -1.26
N ALA A 201 18.14 -10.35 -2.32
CA ALA A 201 19.08 -9.23 -2.19
C ALA A 201 18.46 -8.03 -1.48
N GLY A 202 17.21 -7.68 -1.84
CA GLY A 202 16.45 -6.62 -1.15
C GLY A 202 16.30 -6.92 0.33
N THR A 203 15.98 -8.16 0.70
CA THR A 203 15.85 -8.60 2.09
C THR A 203 17.17 -8.48 2.85
N VAL A 204 18.26 -8.93 2.25
CA VAL A 204 19.62 -8.80 2.85
C VAL A 204 19.97 -7.34 3.11
N VAL A 205 19.83 -6.49 2.09
CA VAL A 205 20.16 -5.06 2.20
C VAL A 205 19.29 -4.36 3.25
N THR A 206 17.98 -4.62 3.25
CA THR A 206 17.06 -4.07 4.25
C THR A 206 17.47 -4.47 5.66
N THR A 207 17.78 -5.76 5.88
CA THR A 207 18.18 -6.28 7.19
C THR A 207 19.50 -5.66 7.66
N VAL A 208 20.51 -5.61 6.81
CA VAL A 208 21.82 -5.01 7.13
C VAL A 208 21.67 -3.52 7.46
N LEU A 209 20.88 -2.81 6.68
CA LEU A 209 20.67 -1.38 6.90
C LEU A 209 19.87 -1.10 8.18
N TYR A 210 18.91 -1.95 8.54
CA TYR A 210 18.21 -1.83 9.82
C TYR A 210 19.18 -1.87 11.00
N TRP A 211 20.13 -2.81 11.02
CA TRP A 211 21.16 -2.90 12.05
C TRP A 211 22.07 -1.67 12.09
N ARG A 212 22.50 -1.18 10.92
CA ARG A 212 23.37 0.00 10.82
C ARG A 212 22.68 1.29 11.29
N VAL A 213 21.41 1.45 10.92
CA VAL A 213 20.66 2.68 11.17
C VAL A 213 20.11 2.73 12.60
N ALA A 214 19.60 1.62 13.13
CA ALA A 214 19.09 1.54 14.50
C ALA A 214 20.20 1.66 15.56
N ARG A 215 21.47 1.42 15.18
CA ARG A 215 22.65 1.46 16.09
C ARG A 215 22.42 0.71 17.40
N THR A 216 21.61 -0.33 17.37
CA THR A 216 21.32 -1.17 18.53
C THR A 216 22.40 -2.23 18.67
N ARG A 217 22.98 -2.33 19.86
CA ARG A 217 23.81 -3.48 20.25
C ARG A 217 22.92 -4.38 21.09
N VAL A 218 22.45 -5.45 20.52
CA VAL A 218 21.64 -6.47 21.20
C VAL A 218 22.38 -7.79 21.08
N GLU A 219 22.73 -8.35 22.24
CA GLU A 219 23.34 -9.68 22.32
C GLU A 219 22.24 -10.74 22.40
N PHE A 220 22.57 -11.98 22.07
CA PHE A 220 21.67 -13.10 22.26
C PHE A 220 21.49 -13.33 23.76
N GLY A 221 20.24 -13.49 24.18
CA GLY A 221 19.88 -13.77 25.57
C GLY A 221 18.52 -14.40 25.64
N PHE A 222 18.25 -15.16 26.69
CA PHE A 222 16.98 -15.85 26.86
C PHE A 222 16.50 -15.78 28.30
N ASP A 223 15.37 -15.08 28.50
CA ASP A 223 14.62 -15.09 29.76
C ASP A 223 13.27 -15.78 29.51
N ARG A 224 13.03 -16.88 30.21
CA ARG A 224 11.82 -17.71 30.03
C ARG A 224 10.54 -16.96 30.38
N HIS A 225 10.59 -16.05 31.34
CA HIS A 225 9.43 -15.26 31.75
C HIS A 225 9.05 -14.26 30.67
N GLU A 226 10.03 -13.49 30.16
CA GLU A 226 9.84 -12.52 29.09
C GLU A 226 9.43 -13.24 27.79
N ALA A 227 10.04 -14.37 27.46
CA ALA A 227 9.70 -15.19 26.29
C ALA A 227 8.22 -15.60 26.28
N ARG A 228 7.70 -16.09 27.43
CA ARG A 228 6.28 -16.48 27.55
C ARG A 228 5.35 -15.29 27.32
N GLY A 229 5.70 -14.11 27.85
CA GLY A 229 4.93 -12.87 27.67
C GLY A 229 4.89 -12.44 26.22
N LEU A 230 6.04 -12.36 25.56
CA LEU A 230 6.18 -11.98 24.15
C LEU A 230 5.42 -12.93 23.21
N VAL A 231 5.59 -14.24 23.39
CA VAL A 231 4.93 -15.26 22.54
C VAL A 231 3.41 -15.25 22.74
N ARG A 232 2.93 -15.21 24.00
CA ARG A 232 1.48 -15.19 24.29
C ARG A 232 0.78 -14.00 23.63
N PHE A 233 1.39 -12.83 23.67
CA PHE A 233 0.85 -11.64 23.04
C PHE A 233 0.98 -11.72 21.52
N GLY A 234 2.14 -12.15 21.03
CA GLY A 234 2.45 -12.20 19.59
C GLY A 234 1.59 -13.20 18.83
N VAL A 235 1.31 -14.38 19.40
CA VAL A 235 0.47 -15.42 18.76
C VAL A 235 -0.92 -14.89 18.40
N ALA A 236 -1.54 -14.08 19.26
CA ALA A 236 -2.85 -13.49 18.97
C ALA A 236 -2.80 -12.53 17.78
N LEU A 237 -1.72 -11.72 17.70
CA LEU A 237 -1.50 -10.81 16.57
C LEU A 237 -1.20 -11.57 15.28
N THR A 238 -0.39 -12.63 15.37
CA THR A 238 -0.07 -13.49 14.22
C THR A 238 -1.32 -14.17 13.68
N ALA A 239 -2.19 -14.69 14.56
CA ALA A 239 -3.45 -15.30 14.15
C ALA A 239 -4.36 -14.30 13.40
N ALA A 240 -4.46 -13.06 13.88
CA ALA A 240 -5.21 -12.01 13.19
C ALA A 240 -4.58 -11.63 11.83
N ALA A 241 -3.25 -11.57 11.77
CA ALA A 241 -2.52 -11.30 10.52
C ALA A 241 -2.69 -12.42 9.50
N LEU A 242 -2.64 -13.69 9.92
CA LEU A 242 -2.89 -14.86 9.07
C LEU A 242 -4.32 -14.89 8.52
N LEU A 243 -5.30 -14.48 9.31
CA LEU A 243 -6.68 -14.35 8.83
C LEU A 243 -6.79 -13.28 7.72
N GLY A 244 -6.16 -12.12 7.92
CA GLY A 244 -6.07 -11.08 6.90
C GLY A 244 -5.32 -11.54 5.65
N PHE A 245 -4.22 -12.27 5.82
CA PHE A 245 -3.45 -12.85 4.72
C PHE A 245 -4.30 -13.85 3.90
N ALA A 246 -5.06 -14.71 4.57
CA ALA A 246 -5.92 -15.68 3.90
C ALA A 246 -6.97 -14.99 3.01
N ILE A 247 -7.65 -13.94 3.52
CA ILE A 247 -8.62 -13.17 2.73
C ILE A 247 -7.95 -12.55 1.50
N SER A 248 -6.76 -11.98 1.67
CA SER A 248 -6.07 -11.24 0.60
C SER A 248 -5.39 -12.14 -0.43
N ASN A 249 -5.37 -13.47 -0.23
CA ASN A 249 -4.59 -14.37 -1.09
C ASN A 249 -5.30 -15.68 -1.45
N ILE A 250 -6.55 -15.88 -1.04
CA ILE A 250 -7.28 -17.14 -1.32
C ILE A 250 -7.60 -17.29 -2.81
N ASP A 251 -7.84 -16.18 -3.49
CA ASP A 251 -8.02 -16.10 -4.93
C ASP A 251 -6.75 -16.50 -5.69
N TYR A 252 -5.59 -15.98 -5.28
CA TYR A 252 -4.28 -16.37 -5.83
C TYR A 252 -4.03 -17.88 -5.67
N LEU A 253 -4.32 -18.42 -4.48
CA LEU A 253 -4.15 -19.85 -4.20
C LEU A 253 -5.03 -20.69 -5.13
N PHE A 254 -6.33 -20.35 -5.23
CA PHE A 254 -7.27 -21.16 -6.02
C PHE A 254 -7.04 -21.02 -7.53
N ILE A 255 -6.64 -19.84 -8.01
CA ILE A 255 -6.22 -19.66 -9.41
C ILE A 255 -4.97 -20.52 -9.69
N GLY A 256 -3.96 -20.46 -8.81
CA GLY A 256 -2.75 -21.25 -8.99
C GLY A 256 -2.99 -22.76 -9.03
N ILE A 257 -3.89 -23.28 -8.16
CA ILE A 257 -4.25 -24.71 -8.12
C ILE A 257 -5.05 -25.15 -9.34
N ARG A 258 -5.97 -24.29 -9.84
CA ARG A 258 -6.99 -24.69 -10.81
C ARG A 258 -6.72 -24.25 -12.25
N LEU A 259 -6.02 -23.15 -12.42
CA LEU A 259 -5.79 -22.50 -13.72
C LEU A 259 -4.30 -22.41 -14.08
N GLY A 260 -3.41 -22.70 -13.14
CA GLY A 260 -1.95 -22.71 -13.34
C GLY A 260 -1.29 -21.34 -13.23
N ASP A 261 0.01 -21.36 -13.49
CA ASP A 261 0.92 -20.21 -13.28
C ASP A 261 0.72 -19.10 -14.31
N GLU A 262 0.48 -19.42 -15.58
CA GLU A 262 0.26 -18.39 -16.63
C GLU A 262 -0.96 -17.52 -16.31
N GLN A 263 -2.11 -18.15 -16.00
CA GLN A 263 -3.34 -17.44 -15.64
C GLN A 263 -3.19 -16.65 -14.36
N LEU A 264 -2.44 -17.18 -13.40
CA LEU A 264 -2.10 -16.46 -12.18
C LEU A 264 -1.19 -15.26 -12.47
N GLY A 265 -0.30 -15.36 -13.43
CA GLY A 265 0.53 -14.25 -13.90
C GLY A 265 -0.29 -13.09 -14.43
N TYR A 266 -1.25 -13.36 -15.33
CA TYR A 266 -2.20 -12.34 -15.80
C TYR A 266 -2.99 -11.71 -14.67
N TYR A 267 -3.52 -12.53 -13.75
CA TYR A 267 -4.29 -12.05 -12.60
C TYR A 267 -3.44 -11.16 -11.66
N THR A 268 -2.22 -11.59 -11.37
CA THR A 268 -1.29 -10.88 -10.48
C THR A 268 -0.97 -9.47 -11.00
N LEU A 269 -0.70 -9.34 -12.30
CA LEU A 269 -0.40 -8.04 -12.91
C LEU A 269 -1.66 -7.18 -13.05
N ALA A 270 -2.82 -7.79 -13.36
CA ALA A 270 -4.10 -7.08 -13.39
C ALA A 270 -4.45 -6.48 -12.02
N TYR A 271 -4.25 -7.22 -10.93
CA TYR A 271 -4.59 -6.75 -9.58
C TYR A 271 -3.60 -5.71 -9.04
N ARG A 272 -2.36 -5.69 -9.57
CA ARG A 272 -1.28 -4.84 -9.06
C ARG A 272 -1.59 -3.35 -9.06
N LEU A 273 -2.22 -2.84 -10.12
CA LEU A 273 -2.55 -1.41 -10.22
C LEU A 273 -3.70 -0.99 -9.30
N PRO A 274 -4.86 -1.68 -9.27
CA PRO A 274 -5.92 -1.40 -8.31
C PRO A 274 -5.43 -1.50 -6.84
N GLU A 275 -4.65 -2.52 -6.50
CA GLU A 275 -4.04 -2.67 -5.18
C GLU A 275 -3.18 -1.46 -4.83
N LEU A 276 -2.25 -1.09 -5.70
CA LEU A 276 -1.31 -0.01 -5.45
C LEU A 276 -1.98 1.35 -5.31
N LEU A 277 -2.94 1.66 -6.18
CA LEU A 277 -3.51 2.99 -6.30
C LEU A 277 -4.73 3.19 -5.38
N VAL A 278 -5.56 2.17 -5.17
CA VAL A 278 -6.79 2.28 -4.39
C VAL A 278 -6.61 1.74 -2.96
N LEU A 279 -6.11 0.49 -2.79
CA LEU A 279 -6.03 -0.10 -1.44
C LEU A 279 -4.98 0.59 -0.56
N ASN A 280 -3.82 0.98 -1.12
CA ASN A 280 -2.85 1.76 -0.34
C ASN A 280 -3.38 3.14 0.06
N LEU A 281 -4.23 3.76 -0.76
CA LEU A 281 -4.93 4.99 -0.39
C LEU A 281 -5.83 4.77 0.83
N CYS A 282 -6.59 3.67 0.86
CA CYS A 282 -7.44 3.30 2.00
C CYS A 282 -6.63 3.09 3.28
N ILE A 283 -5.47 2.42 3.20
CA ILE A 283 -4.57 2.20 4.35
C ILE A 283 -4.12 3.54 4.94
N VAL A 284 -3.67 4.48 4.10
CA VAL A 284 -3.24 5.82 4.51
C VAL A 284 -4.36 6.59 5.20
N ILE A 285 -5.56 6.53 4.62
CA ILE A 285 -6.74 7.18 5.19
C ILE A 285 -7.10 6.57 6.55
N SER A 286 -7.05 5.23 6.69
CA SER A 286 -7.36 4.52 7.94
C SER A 286 -6.46 4.92 9.10
N GLU A 287 -5.15 5.11 8.89
CA GLU A 287 -4.23 5.49 9.97
C GLU A 287 -4.63 6.83 10.62
N VAL A 288 -5.02 7.80 9.79
CA VAL A 288 -5.46 9.12 10.28
C VAL A 288 -6.88 9.06 10.84
N LEU A 289 -7.77 8.34 10.17
CA LEU A 289 -9.17 8.20 10.60
C LEU A 289 -9.26 7.53 11.96
N PHE A 290 -8.57 6.41 12.17
CA PHE A 290 -8.60 5.69 13.43
C PHE A 290 -8.17 6.59 14.60
N SER A 291 -7.09 7.36 14.45
CA SER A 291 -6.62 8.29 15.49
C SER A 291 -7.64 9.39 15.80
N SER A 292 -8.34 9.89 14.76
CA SER A 292 -9.40 10.90 14.91
C SER A 292 -10.65 10.31 15.59
N LEU A 293 -11.13 9.14 15.13
CA LEU A 293 -12.31 8.48 15.69
C LEU A 293 -12.12 8.07 17.15
N SER A 294 -10.90 7.64 17.54
CA SER A 294 -10.60 7.27 18.93
C SER A 294 -10.74 8.43 19.90
N ARG A 295 -10.46 9.67 19.47
CA ARG A 295 -10.70 10.88 20.27
C ARG A 295 -12.17 11.24 20.38
N LEU A 296 -12.99 10.85 19.38
CA LEU A 296 -14.42 11.17 19.29
C LEU A 296 -15.31 10.04 19.82
N GLN A 297 -14.74 8.98 20.42
CA GLN A 297 -15.48 7.79 20.86
C GLN A 297 -16.63 8.09 21.87
N HIS A 298 -16.53 9.19 22.60
CA HIS A 298 -17.54 9.61 23.59
C HIS A 298 -18.71 10.37 22.97
N SER A 299 -18.62 10.81 21.71
CA SER A 299 -19.68 11.51 20.99
C SER A 299 -20.04 10.78 19.70
N ARG A 300 -21.14 9.99 19.76
CA ARG A 300 -21.63 9.23 18.59
C ARG A 300 -21.89 10.13 17.38
N GLN A 301 -22.39 11.34 17.60
CA GLN A 301 -22.71 12.26 16.51
C GLN A 301 -21.45 12.75 15.79
N LEU A 302 -20.42 13.21 16.53
CA LEU A 302 -19.17 13.67 15.95
C LEU A 302 -18.42 12.52 15.25
N LEU A 303 -18.44 11.32 15.84
CA LEU A 303 -17.88 10.11 15.23
C LEU A 303 -18.59 9.78 13.92
N ALA A 304 -19.93 9.82 13.89
CA ALA A 304 -20.74 9.58 12.71
C ALA A 304 -20.42 10.59 11.59
N ASP A 305 -20.39 11.88 11.91
CA ASP A 305 -20.07 12.94 10.95
C ASP A 305 -18.66 12.79 10.36
N GLN A 306 -17.69 12.47 11.20
CA GLN A 306 -16.31 12.25 10.77
C GLN A 306 -16.20 11.02 9.86
N TYR A 307 -16.84 9.92 10.23
CA TYR A 307 -16.88 8.71 9.41
C TYR A 307 -17.51 8.97 8.03
N LEU A 308 -18.68 9.65 7.98
CA LEU A 308 -19.34 9.98 6.72
C LEU A 308 -18.49 10.87 5.82
N LYS A 309 -17.85 11.90 6.39
CA LYS A 309 -16.94 12.79 5.65
C LYS A 309 -15.77 12.02 5.03
N VAL A 310 -15.14 11.16 5.82
CA VAL A 310 -13.97 10.40 5.35
C VAL A 310 -14.39 9.34 4.33
N THR A 311 -15.47 8.60 4.56
CA THR A 311 -15.98 7.62 3.57
C THR A 311 -16.32 8.31 2.25
N THR A 312 -16.99 9.47 2.27
CA THR A 312 -17.27 10.23 1.05
C THR A 312 -16.01 10.67 0.34
N ALA A 313 -15.01 11.16 1.07
CA ALA A 313 -13.73 11.56 0.50
C ALA A 313 -12.97 10.37 -0.08
N ALA A 314 -12.93 9.23 0.62
CA ALA A 314 -12.27 8.02 0.15
C ALA A 314 -12.88 7.52 -1.17
N VAL A 315 -14.22 7.47 -1.25
CA VAL A 315 -14.93 7.08 -2.49
C VAL A 315 -14.68 8.11 -3.61
N ALA A 316 -14.74 9.41 -3.31
CA ALA A 316 -14.50 10.46 -4.30
C ALA A 316 -13.07 10.45 -4.86
N LEU A 317 -12.08 9.99 -4.08
CA LEU A 317 -10.70 9.83 -4.52
C LEU A 317 -10.47 8.51 -5.26
N SER A 318 -11.10 7.43 -4.82
CA SER A 318 -10.96 6.09 -5.42
C SER A 318 -11.71 5.97 -6.74
N ALA A 319 -12.87 6.66 -6.89
CA ALA A 319 -13.72 6.55 -8.06
C ALA A 319 -13.02 6.94 -9.38
N PRO A 320 -12.34 8.08 -9.53
CA PRO A 320 -11.67 8.42 -10.78
C PRO A 320 -10.51 7.45 -11.10
N ILE A 321 -9.83 6.91 -10.09
CA ILE A 321 -8.78 5.91 -10.28
C ILE A 321 -9.37 4.60 -10.79
N GLY A 322 -10.38 4.06 -10.08
CA GLY A 322 -11.04 2.81 -10.46
C GLY A 322 -11.69 2.89 -11.84
N VAL A 323 -12.37 3.99 -12.15
CA VAL A 323 -12.99 4.21 -13.46
C VAL A 323 -11.95 4.33 -14.57
N THR A 324 -10.83 5.05 -14.34
CA THR A 324 -9.75 5.13 -15.34
C THR A 324 -9.18 3.76 -15.65
N LEU A 325 -8.85 2.98 -14.61
CA LEU A 325 -8.29 1.64 -14.76
C LEU A 325 -9.29 0.68 -15.45
N ALA A 326 -10.59 0.80 -15.13
CA ALA A 326 -11.62 -0.04 -15.71
C ALA A 326 -11.93 0.33 -17.18
N ALA A 327 -12.14 1.63 -17.46
CA ALA A 327 -12.55 2.08 -18.79
C ALA A 327 -11.42 2.06 -19.82
N ALA A 328 -10.18 2.25 -19.39
CA ALA A 328 -9.00 2.22 -20.26
C ALA A 328 -8.15 0.95 -20.05
N ALA A 329 -8.70 -0.13 -19.49
CA ALA A 329 -7.95 -1.32 -19.12
C ALA A 329 -7.07 -1.90 -20.26
N PRO A 330 -7.52 -2.04 -21.52
CA PRO A 330 -6.66 -2.49 -22.61
C PRO A 330 -5.46 -1.56 -22.83
N ALA A 331 -5.69 -0.25 -22.91
CA ALA A 331 -4.63 0.73 -23.10
C ALA A 331 -3.67 0.81 -21.89
N VAL A 332 -4.16 0.60 -20.67
CA VAL A 332 -3.33 0.51 -19.46
C VAL A 332 -2.42 -0.71 -19.54
N ILE A 333 -2.95 -1.89 -19.84
CA ILE A 333 -2.17 -3.13 -19.93
C ILE A 333 -1.15 -3.03 -21.07
N GLY A 334 -1.56 -2.64 -22.28
CA GLY A 334 -0.66 -2.48 -23.42
C GLY A 334 0.45 -1.46 -23.14
N THR A 335 0.10 -0.31 -22.55
CA THR A 335 1.10 0.72 -22.18
C THR A 335 2.06 0.24 -21.10
N MET A 336 1.57 -0.39 -20.03
CA MET A 336 2.39 -0.78 -18.87
C MET A 336 3.18 -2.06 -19.13
N TYR A 337 2.50 -3.12 -19.54
CA TYR A 337 3.08 -4.47 -19.58
C TYR A 337 3.35 -4.98 -20.99
N GLY A 338 2.62 -4.50 -22.00
CA GLY A 338 2.73 -4.91 -23.41
C GLY A 338 1.64 -5.90 -23.82
N ASP A 339 1.58 -6.18 -25.13
CA ASP A 339 0.49 -6.95 -25.75
C ASP A 339 0.42 -8.41 -25.29
N GLN A 340 1.55 -8.96 -24.84
CA GLN A 340 1.62 -10.32 -24.26
C GLN A 340 0.78 -10.48 -22.99
N TYR A 341 0.32 -9.39 -22.37
CA TYR A 341 -0.56 -9.39 -21.20
C TYR A 341 -1.99 -8.94 -21.52
N ALA A 342 -2.40 -8.93 -22.78
CA ALA A 342 -3.73 -8.46 -23.20
C ALA A 342 -4.87 -9.16 -22.45
N ASP A 343 -4.73 -10.46 -22.13
CA ASP A 343 -5.72 -11.25 -21.38
C ASP A 343 -5.90 -10.78 -19.93
N ALA A 344 -5.00 -9.97 -19.40
CA ALA A 344 -5.15 -9.33 -18.10
C ALA A 344 -6.10 -8.12 -18.10
N ALA A 345 -6.43 -7.55 -19.28
CA ALA A 345 -7.24 -6.33 -19.38
C ALA A 345 -8.67 -6.48 -18.83
N PRO A 346 -9.47 -7.51 -19.18
CA PRO A 346 -10.79 -7.68 -18.62
C PRO A 346 -10.75 -7.92 -17.10
N VAL A 347 -9.72 -8.61 -16.61
CA VAL A 347 -9.52 -8.84 -15.17
C VAL A 347 -9.21 -7.51 -14.46
N LEU A 348 -8.30 -6.69 -15.01
CA LEU A 348 -8.02 -5.34 -14.51
C LEU A 348 -9.29 -4.49 -14.40
N ALA A 349 -10.14 -4.50 -15.44
CA ALA A 349 -11.37 -3.73 -15.44
C ALA A 349 -12.30 -4.12 -14.27
N ILE A 350 -12.52 -5.42 -14.08
CA ILE A 350 -13.40 -5.93 -13.01
C ILE A 350 -12.80 -5.68 -11.63
N LEU A 351 -11.50 -5.97 -11.43
CA LEU A 351 -10.82 -5.76 -10.16
C LEU A 351 -10.72 -4.28 -9.78
N SER A 352 -10.72 -3.38 -10.75
CA SER A 352 -10.77 -1.93 -10.49
C SER A 352 -12.12 -1.50 -9.91
N ILE A 353 -13.22 -2.08 -10.39
CA ILE A 353 -14.55 -1.88 -9.81
C ILE A 353 -14.66 -2.57 -8.43
N TYR A 354 -14.11 -3.78 -8.29
CA TYR A 354 -14.03 -4.48 -7.00
C TYR A 354 -13.33 -3.61 -5.94
N THR A 355 -12.16 -3.06 -6.24
CA THR A 355 -11.42 -2.21 -5.29
C THR A 355 -12.15 -0.91 -4.96
N LEU A 356 -12.94 -0.36 -5.89
CA LEU A 356 -13.80 0.79 -5.61
C LEU A 356 -14.91 0.43 -4.59
N VAL A 357 -15.59 -0.70 -4.77
CA VAL A 357 -16.61 -1.19 -3.81
C VAL A 357 -15.96 -1.48 -2.46
N TYR A 358 -14.82 -2.15 -2.46
CA TYR A 358 -14.06 -2.47 -1.25
C TYR A 358 -13.62 -1.21 -0.49
N SER A 359 -13.16 -0.17 -1.20
CA SER A 359 -12.75 1.10 -0.60
C SER A 359 -13.88 1.80 0.16
N ALA A 360 -15.12 1.65 -0.29
CA ALA A 360 -16.28 2.26 0.34
C ALA A 360 -16.61 1.63 1.71
N SER A 361 -16.31 0.35 1.93
CA SER A 361 -16.53 -0.36 3.20
C SER A 361 -15.29 -0.48 4.09
N TRP A 362 -14.10 -0.21 3.56
CA TRP A 362 -12.82 -0.38 4.26
C TRP A 362 -12.80 0.23 5.66
N HIS A 363 -13.28 1.47 5.77
CA HIS A 363 -13.21 2.27 7.00
C HIS A 363 -14.22 1.86 8.09
N ALA A 364 -15.11 0.91 7.82
CA ALA A 364 -16.01 0.36 8.85
C ALA A 364 -15.22 -0.31 9.99
N GLY A 365 -14.12 -1.00 9.66
CA GLY A 365 -13.21 -1.60 10.64
C GLY A 365 -12.60 -0.59 11.60
N ASP A 366 -12.34 0.64 11.16
CA ASP A 366 -11.78 1.69 12.01
C ASP A 366 -12.80 2.20 13.03
N VAL A 367 -14.10 2.25 12.67
CA VAL A 367 -15.20 2.53 13.61
C VAL A 367 -15.28 1.42 14.67
N PHE A 368 -15.20 0.14 14.27
CA PHE A 368 -15.29 -0.97 15.23
C PHE A 368 -14.13 -0.94 16.23
N LYS A 369 -12.91 -0.66 15.77
CA LYS A 369 -11.72 -0.48 16.62
C LYS A 369 -11.87 0.72 17.57
N ALA A 370 -12.28 1.88 17.05
CA ALA A 370 -12.43 3.11 17.83
C ALA A 370 -13.49 2.98 18.94
N MET A 371 -14.53 2.19 18.70
CA MET A 371 -15.59 1.91 19.69
C MET A 371 -15.28 0.71 20.61
N GLY A 372 -14.07 0.16 20.57
CA GLY A 372 -13.65 -0.99 21.39
C GLY A 372 -14.34 -2.31 21.03
N ARG A 373 -14.98 -2.41 19.85
CA ARG A 373 -15.71 -3.60 19.40
C ARG A 373 -14.90 -4.46 18.42
N ALA A 374 -13.66 -4.80 18.80
CA ALA A 374 -12.75 -5.61 17.96
C ALA A 374 -13.35 -6.99 17.58
N SER A 375 -14.25 -7.56 18.41
CA SER A 375 -14.95 -8.81 18.10
C SER A 375 -15.82 -8.72 16.84
N LEU A 376 -16.44 -7.56 16.55
CA LEU A 376 -17.18 -7.35 15.31
C LEU A 376 -16.27 -7.39 14.08
N MET A 377 -15.09 -6.77 14.19
CA MET A 377 -14.12 -6.82 13.10
C MET A 377 -13.68 -8.26 12.81
N ILE A 378 -13.40 -9.05 13.85
CA ILE A 378 -13.03 -10.47 13.67
C ILE A 378 -14.20 -11.25 13.07
N ALA A 379 -15.41 -11.07 13.56
CA ALA A 379 -16.60 -11.78 13.08
C ALA A 379 -16.89 -11.46 11.60
N THR A 380 -16.81 -10.17 11.19
CA THR A 380 -17.00 -9.77 9.79
C THR A 380 -15.88 -10.30 8.90
N THR A 381 -14.63 -10.33 9.38
CA THR A 381 -13.49 -10.87 8.66
C THR A 381 -13.60 -12.39 8.45
N VAL A 382 -13.95 -13.14 9.49
CA VAL A 382 -14.18 -14.61 9.40
C VAL A 382 -15.36 -14.92 8.48
N GLY A 383 -16.46 -14.17 8.63
CA GLY A 383 -17.63 -14.32 7.77
C GLY A 383 -17.33 -14.05 6.30
N HIS A 384 -16.53 -13.00 6.02
CA HIS A 384 -16.07 -12.68 4.66
C HIS A 384 -15.21 -13.81 4.08
N LEU A 385 -14.22 -14.30 4.82
CA LEU A 385 -13.37 -15.42 4.38
C LEU A 385 -14.22 -16.66 4.08
N GLY A 386 -15.15 -17.02 4.98
CA GLY A 386 -16.04 -18.17 4.78
C GLY A 386 -16.90 -18.04 3.52
N LEU A 387 -17.37 -16.81 3.25
CA LEU A 387 -18.16 -16.51 2.05
C LEU A 387 -17.35 -16.59 0.75
N MET A 388 -16.04 -16.29 0.79
CA MET A 388 -15.17 -16.31 -0.39
C MET A 388 -14.82 -17.72 -0.86
N ILE A 389 -14.62 -18.69 0.06
CA ILE A 389 -14.00 -20.00 -0.25
C ILE A 389 -14.74 -20.74 -1.37
N ALA A 390 -16.01 -21.05 -1.18
CA ALA A 390 -16.75 -21.88 -2.13
C ALA A 390 -16.99 -21.20 -3.48
N PRO A 391 -17.44 -19.93 -3.57
CA PRO A 391 -17.66 -19.27 -4.85
C PRO A 391 -16.37 -19.09 -5.65
N ILE A 392 -15.25 -18.69 -5.01
CA ILE A 392 -13.98 -18.49 -5.71
C ILE A 392 -13.39 -19.82 -6.17
N TRP A 393 -13.48 -20.89 -5.34
CA TRP A 393 -13.07 -22.23 -5.75
C TRP A 393 -13.81 -22.71 -7.01
N PHE A 394 -15.12 -22.48 -7.07
CA PHE A 394 -15.93 -22.80 -8.26
C PHE A 394 -15.52 -21.95 -9.46
N ALA A 395 -15.37 -20.65 -9.28
CA ALA A 395 -14.98 -19.71 -10.35
C ALA A 395 -13.59 -20.03 -10.92
N ALA A 396 -12.64 -20.40 -10.07
CA ALA A 396 -11.29 -20.82 -10.46
C ALA A 396 -11.26 -22.10 -11.32
N GLY A 397 -12.36 -22.84 -11.37
CA GLY A 397 -12.50 -23.96 -12.31
C GLY A 397 -12.85 -23.55 -13.74
N HIS A 398 -13.09 -22.24 -14.00
CA HIS A 398 -13.54 -21.75 -15.29
C HIS A 398 -12.54 -20.75 -15.91
N SER A 399 -12.32 -19.60 -15.28
CA SER A 399 -11.40 -18.57 -15.79
C SER A 399 -11.06 -17.52 -14.72
N ILE A 400 -9.94 -16.79 -14.95
CA ILE A 400 -9.57 -15.65 -14.09
C ILE A 400 -10.58 -14.51 -14.14
N VAL A 401 -11.27 -14.32 -15.26
CA VAL A 401 -12.37 -13.35 -15.41
C VAL A 401 -13.55 -13.71 -14.51
N MET A 402 -13.90 -15.03 -14.48
CA MET A 402 -14.96 -15.51 -13.59
C MET A 402 -14.59 -15.33 -12.13
N VAL A 403 -13.34 -15.57 -11.75
CA VAL A 403 -12.83 -15.30 -10.40
C VAL A 403 -12.99 -13.83 -10.05
N ALA A 404 -12.59 -12.92 -10.92
CA ALA A 404 -12.71 -11.47 -10.68
C ALA A 404 -14.19 -11.03 -10.56
N LEU A 405 -15.10 -11.56 -11.38
CA LEU A 405 -16.55 -11.31 -11.29
C LEU A 405 -17.14 -11.83 -9.98
N VAL A 406 -16.77 -13.04 -9.59
CA VAL A 406 -17.24 -13.65 -8.32
C VAL A 406 -16.68 -12.88 -7.13
N LEU A 407 -15.43 -12.45 -7.18
CA LEU A 407 -14.83 -11.62 -6.13
C LEU A 407 -15.60 -10.31 -5.96
N LEU A 408 -15.94 -9.64 -7.07
CA LEU A 408 -16.78 -8.42 -7.06
C LEU A 408 -18.18 -8.71 -6.49
N ALA A 409 -18.81 -9.80 -6.90
CA ALA A 409 -20.14 -10.17 -6.42
C ALA A 409 -20.14 -10.51 -4.93
N VAL A 410 -19.15 -11.30 -4.48
CA VAL A 410 -18.98 -11.68 -3.07
C VAL A 410 -18.73 -10.45 -2.21
N GLU A 411 -17.95 -9.47 -2.67
CA GLU A 411 -17.64 -8.24 -1.91
C GLU A 411 -18.89 -7.40 -1.60
N THR A 412 -19.94 -7.50 -2.40
CA THR A 412 -21.18 -6.74 -2.11
C THR A 412 -21.83 -7.15 -0.79
N VAL A 413 -21.66 -8.39 -0.36
CA VAL A 413 -22.24 -8.89 0.90
C VAL A 413 -21.56 -8.27 2.13
N PRO A 414 -20.23 -8.37 2.32
CA PRO A 414 -19.54 -7.69 3.43
C PRO A 414 -19.66 -6.16 3.33
N PHE A 415 -19.72 -5.58 2.14
CA PHE A 415 -20.00 -4.15 1.97
C PHE A 415 -21.34 -3.78 2.64
N VAL A 416 -22.43 -4.45 2.29
CA VAL A 416 -23.75 -4.20 2.87
C VAL A 416 -23.76 -4.51 4.37
N ALA A 417 -23.19 -5.65 4.78
CA ALA A 417 -23.11 -6.04 6.19
C ALA A 417 -22.36 -5.00 7.03
N ASN A 418 -21.19 -4.54 6.58
CA ASN A 418 -20.41 -3.50 7.26
C ASN A 418 -21.20 -2.19 7.37
N MET A 419 -21.91 -1.76 6.32
CA MET A 419 -22.75 -0.57 6.37
C MET A 419 -23.91 -0.71 7.38
N LEU A 420 -24.55 -1.87 7.45
CA LEU A 420 -25.62 -2.15 8.42
C LEU A 420 -25.09 -2.20 9.86
N ILE A 421 -23.90 -2.79 10.08
CA ILE A 421 -23.27 -2.84 11.41
C ILE A 421 -22.87 -1.43 11.85
N VAL A 422 -22.21 -0.64 10.98
CA VAL A 422 -21.87 0.77 11.29
C VAL A 422 -23.11 1.58 11.60
N ARG A 423 -24.20 1.39 10.83
CA ARG A 423 -25.50 2.01 11.11
C ARG A 423 -25.96 1.73 12.53
N SER A 424 -25.92 0.47 12.96
CA SER A 424 -26.40 0.07 14.30
C SER A 424 -25.48 0.53 15.42
N VAL A 425 -24.15 0.48 15.20
CA VAL A 425 -23.14 0.77 16.21
C VAL A 425 -22.94 2.27 16.43
N ALA A 426 -22.85 3.03 15.34
CA ALA A 426 -22.64 4.48 15.37
C ALA A 426 -23.95 5.29 15.34
N GLY A 427 -25.11 4.64 15.13
CA GLY A 427 -26.41 5.32 15.08
C GLY A 427 -26.62 6.15 13.80
N ILE A 428 -25.93 5.81 12.69
CA ILE A 428 -25.97 6.59 11.45
C ILE A 428 -27.22 6.20 10.64
N PRO A 429 -28.03 7.17 10.15
CA PRO A 429 -29.16 6.87 9.27
C PRO A 429 -28.68 6.21 7.96
N ALA A 430 -29.42 5.19 7.49
CA ALA A 430 -29.10 4.48 6.25
C ALA A 430 -28.99 5.43 5.03
N ALA A 431 -29.87 6.44 4.97
CA ALA A 431 -29.86 7.45 3.92
C ALA A 431 -28.56 8.28 3.91
N SER A 432 -27.97 8.56 5.08
CA SER A 432 -26.70 9.28 5.18
C SER A 432 -25.51 8.42 4.72
N LEU A 433 -25.50 7.12 5.07
CA LEU A 433 -24.51 6.16 4.58
C LEU A 433 -24.60 5.99 3.05
N ALA A 434 -25.81 5.76 2.54
CA ALA A 434 -26.05 5.67 1.10
C ALA A 434 -25.61 6.95 0.37
N ARG A 435 -25.93 8.11 0.91
CA ARG A 435 -25.54 9.40 0.36
C ARG A 435 -24.02 9.58 0.35
N ALA A 436 -23.32 9.15 1.40
CA ALA A 436 -21.86 9.24 1.48
C ALA A 436 -21.16 8.45 0.36
N VAL A 437 -21.70 7.27 0.01
CA VAL A 437 -21.13 6.43 -1.06
C VAL A 437 -21.64 6.87 -2.45
N LEU A 438 -22.93 7.18 -2.59
CA LEU A 438 -23.54 7.44 -3.90
C LEU A 438 -23.29 8.86 -4.44
N ARG A 439 -22.96 9.83 -3.57
CA ARG A 439 -22.79 11.24 -3.97
C ARG A 439 -21.69 11.46 -5.04
N PRO A 440 -20.54 10.77 -5.02
CA PRO A 440 -19.53 10.87 -6.09
C PRO A 440 -19.85 10.03 -7.34
N MET A 441 -20.81 9.07 -7.27
CA MET A 441 -21.04 8.10 -8.34
C MET A 441 -21.56 8.71 -9.66
N PRO A 442 -22.44 9.73 -9.68
CA PRO A 442 -22.85 10.36 -10.94
C PRO A 442 -21.69 10.99 -11.69
N ALA A 443 -20.73 11.60 -10.98
CA ALA A 443 -19.53 12.15 -11.59
C ALA A 443 -18.61 11.04 -12.14
N ALA A 444 -18.50 9.92 -11.42
CA ALA A 444 -17.75 8.74 -11.87
C ALA A 444 -18.40 8.08 -13.10
N ALA A 445 -19.72 7.96 -13.12
CA ALA A 445 -20.46 7.45 -14.27
C ALA A 445 -20.32 8.34 -15.51
N PHE A 446 -20.40 9.67 -15.33
CA PHE A 446 -20.17 10.61 -16.44
C PHE A 446 -18.74 10.51 -16.99
N MET A 447 -17.75 10.42 -16.11
CA MET A 447 -16.37 10.15 -16.48
C MET A 447 -16.24 8.88 -17.31
N ALA A 448 -16.86 7.76 -16.87
CA ALA A 448 -16.82 6.49 -17.57
C ALA A 448 -17.41 6.62 -18.99
N VAL A 449 -18.56 7.30 -19.13
CA VAL A 449 -19.19 7.54 -20.43
C VAL A 449 -18.28 8.33 -21.37
N VAL A 450 -17.65 9.40 -20.86
CA VAL A 450 -16.72 10.22 -21.66
C VAL A 450 -15.49 9.39 -22.07
N MET A 451 -14.92 8.62 -21.17
CA MET A 451 -13.74 7.79 -21.45
C MET A 451 -14.04 6.69 -22.48
N LEU A 452 -15.15 5.97 -22.31
CA LEU A 452 -15.55 4.90 -23.23
C LEU A 452 -15.96 5.46 -24.60
N GLY A 453 -16.66 6.60 -24.64
CA GLY A 453 -17.02 7.29 -25.88
C GLY A 453 -15.79 7.76 -26.65
N LEU A 454 -14.87 8.45 -25.97
CA LEU A 454 -13.63 8.93 -26.59
C LEU A 454 -12.71 7.76 -26.97
N GLY A 455 -12.65 6.70 -26.16
CA GLY A 455 -11.85 5.51 -26.45
C GLY A 455 -12.24 4.84 -27.77
N ARG A 456 -13.55 4.81 -28.09
CA ARG A 456 -14.04 4.30 -29.40
C ARG A 456 -13.61 5.18 -30.59
N LEU A 457 -13.52 6.50 -30.38
CA LEU A 457 -13.11 7.43 -31.42
C LEU A 457 -11.61 7.40 -31.70
N VAL A 458 -10.81 7.18 -30.66
CA VAL A 458 -9.33 7.19 -30.75
C VAL A 458 -8.71 5.80 -30.76
N GLY A 459 -9.51 4.73 -30.95
CA GLY A 459 -9.07 3.34 -30.87
C GLY A 459 -8.00 2.91 -31.89
N GLY A 460 -7.74 3.73 -32.91
CA GLY A 460 -6.64 3.51 -33.88
C GLY A 460 -5.29 4.10 -33.47
N LEU A 461 -5.22 4.80 -32.34
CA LEU A 461 -3.98 5.41 -31.84
C LEU A 461 -3.18 4.42 -30.99
N PRO A 462 -1.87 4.65 -30.81
CA PRO A 462 -1.07 3.88 -29.84
C PRO A 462 -1.63 3.98 -28.41
N ASP A 463 -1.58 2.85 -27.66
CA ASP A 463 -2.11 2.75 -26.30
C ASP A 463 -1.73 3.90 -25.35
N PRO A 464 -0.46 4.39 -25.31
CA PRO A 464 -0.10 5.52 -24.46
C PRO A 464 -0.86 6.81 -24.80
N LEU A 465 -1.18 7.03 -26.07
CA LEU A 465 -1.96 8.19 -26.51
C LEU A 465 -3.44 8.02 -26.16
N ILE A 466 -3.99 6.82 -26.35
CA ILE A 466 -5.35 6.49 -25.90
C ILE A 466 -5.49 6.77 -24.41
N LEU A 467 -4.56 6.25 -23.61
CA LEU A 467 -4.57 6.43 -22.15
C LEU A 467 -4.44 7.91 -21.74
N LEU A 468 -3.57 8.66 -22.40
CA LEU A 468 -3.38 10.09 -22.11
C LEU A 468 -4.64 10.90 -22.45
N LEU A 469 -5.21 10.69 -23.64
CA LEU A 469 -6.38 11.43 -24.12
C LEU A 469 -7.64 11.06 -23.32
N THR A 470 -7.93 9.76 -23.18
CA THR A 470 -9.11 9.32 -22.44
C THR A 470 -9.00 9.61 -20.96
N GLY A 471 -7.83 9.41 -20.35
CA GLY A 471 -7.59 9.66 -18.95
C GLY A 471 -7.68 11.15 -18.58
N SER A 472 -7.07 12.03 -19.39
CA SER A 472 -7.14 13.49 -19.17
C SER A 472 -8.57 14.03 -19.38
N ALA A 473 -9.24 13.63 -20.48
CA ALA A 473 -10.61 14.01 -20.74
C ALA A 473 -11.57 13.48 -19.66
N GLY A 474 -11.39 12.24 -19.23
CA GLY A 474 -12.15 11.63 -18.16
C GLY A 474 -11.97 12.35 -16.82
N LEU A 475 -10.74 12.69 -16.46
CA LEU A 475 -10.45 13.43 -15.22
C LEU A 475 -11.09 14.83 -15.24
N LEU A 476 -10.99 15.53 -16.37
CA LEU A 476 -11.65 16.84 -16.54
C LEU A 476 -13.18 16.71 -16.43
N ALA A 477 -13.75 15.70 -17.07
CA ALA A 477 -15.18 15.40 -16.99
C ALA A 477 -15.62 15.07 -15.54
N TYR A 478 -14.81 14.29 -14.81
CA TYR A 478 -15.06 13.99 -13.40
C TYR A 478 -15.07 15.26 -12.54
N ILE A 479 -14.04 16.10 -12.67
CA ILE A 479 -13.93 17.36 -11.92
C ILE A 479 -15.11 18.29 -12.25
N ALA A 480 -15.48 18.44 -13.52
CA ALA A 480 -16.59 19.25 -13.96
C ALA A 480 -17.92 18.74 -13.41
N ALA A 481 -18.17 17.42 -13.50
CA ALA A 481 -19.37 16.79 -12.96
C ALA A 481 -19.43 16.88 -11.42
N LEU A 482 -18.30 16.67 -10.71
CA LEU A 482 -18.23 16.79 -9.26
C LEU A 482 -18.55 18.22 -8.78
N ARG A 483 -18.12 19.23 -9.55
CA ARG A 483 -18.45 20.64 -9.27
C ARG A 483 -19.96 20.89 -9.30
N VAL A 484 -20.69 20.19 -10.19
CA VAL A 484 -22.15 20.35 -10.33
C VAL A 484 -22.89 19.48 -9.34
N THR A 485 -22.53 18.21 -9.21
CA THR A 485 -23.26 17.20 -8.42
C THR A 485 -22.91 17.21 -6.93
N ALA A 486 -21.70 17.66 -6.58
CA ALA A 486 -21.18 17.62 -5.22
C ALA A 486 -20.22 18.82 -4.94
N SER A 487 -20.74 20.04 -5.12
CA SER A 487 -19.98 21.30 -5.00
C SER A 487 -19.23 21.45 -3.68
N GLU A 488 -19.77 20.92 -2.57
CA GLU A 488 -19.09 20.94 -1.26
C GLU A 488 -17.84 20.05 -1.24
N LEU A 489 -17.88 18.87 -1.90
CA LEU A 489 -16.71 18.00 -2.01
C LEU A 489 -15.63 18.64 -2.89
N PHE A 490 -16.06 19.28 -3.98
CA PHE A 490 -15.16 20.03 -4.84
C PHE A 490 -14.51 21.18 -4.09
N ALA A 491 -15.29 21.98 -3.33
CA ALA A 491 -14.78 23.08 -2.52
C ALA A 491 -13.80 22.58 -1.43
N ALA A 492 -14.12 21.48 -0.76
CA ALA A 492 -13.24 20.85 0.23
C ALA A 492 -11.93 20.36 -0.39
N GLY A 493 -11.98 19.72 -1.56
CA GLY A 493 -10.80 19.33 -2.33
C GLY A 493 -9.93 20.51 -2.73
N LEU A 494 -10.55 21.58 -3.22
CA LEU A 494 -9.83 22.81 -3.62
C LEU A 494 -9.19 23.51 -2.41
N ALA A 495 -9.89 23.56 -1.28
CA ALA A 495 -9.34 24.09 -0.03
C ALA A 495 -8.14 23.28 0.46
N ALA A 496 -8.19 21.96 0.35
CA ALA A 496 -7.07 21.07 0.68
C ALA A 496 -5.84 21.32 -0.22
N VAL A 497 -6.05 21.49 -1.53
CA VAL A 497 -4.96 21.84 -2.48
C VAL A 497 -4.35 23.20 -2.18
N ARG A 498 -5.19 24.22 -1.91
CA ARG A 498 -4.71 25.56 -1.56
C ARG A 498 -3.92 25.57 -0.27
N SER A 499 -4.38 24.88 0.77
CA SER A 499 -3.66 24.78 2.04
C SER A 499 -2.32 24.03 1.89
N ALA A 500 -2.25 23.05 0.99
CA ALA A 500 -0.99 22.37 0.66
C ALA A 500 0.01 23.31 -0.02
N ARG A 501 -0.44 24.12 -0.99
CA ARG A 501 0.40 25.11 -1.68
C ARG A 501 0.87 26.22 -0.75
N GLY A 502 0.03 26.72 0.13
CA GLY A 502 0.40 27.77 1.11
C GLY A 502 1.50 27.33 2.05
N ARG A 503 1.50 26.08 2.50
CA ARG A 503 2.54 25.50 3.38
C ARG A 503 3.87 25.22 2.69
N VAL A 504 3.86 24.99 1.39
CA VAL A 504 5.09 24.84 0.60
C VAL A 504 5.73 26.20 0.33
N ALA A 505 4.90 27.25 0.22
CA ALA A 505 5.36 28.62 -0.05
C ALA A 505 5.88 29.35 1.20
N ASP A 506 5.41 29.00 2.41
CA ASP A 506 5.86 29.62 3.67
C ASP A 506 6.01 28.58 4.79
N PRO A 507 7.22 28.02 4.96
CA PRO A 507 7.50 27.05 6.02
C PRO A 507 7.42 27.63 7.43
N SER A 508 7.46 28.95 7.62
CA SER A 508 7.50 29.60 8.94
C SER A 508 6.14 29.64 9.64
N THR A 509 5.04 29.59 8.89
CA THR A 509 3.68 29.55 9.49
C THR A 509 3.29 28.17 10.06
N ALA A 510 4.16 27.18 9.93
CA ALA A 510 3.91 25.84 10.48
C ALA A 510 4.18 25.74 11.99
N ASP A 511 4.94 26.65 12.57
CA ASP A 511 5.34 26.61 13.98
C ASP A 511 4.44 27.49 14.89
N GLU A 512 3.71 28.46 14.36
CA GLU A 512 2.84 29.32 15.16
C GLU A 512 1.52 28.67 15.62
N ASP A 513 1.02 27.67 14.90
CA ASP A 513 -0.23 26.95 15.25
C ASP A 513 -0.05 25.85 16.33
N SER A 514 1.15 25.68 16.88
CA SER A 514 1.45 24.60 17.84
C SER A 514 1.46 25.05 19.32
N VAL A 515 1.18 26.32 19.62
CA VAL A 515 1.25 26.87 20.98
C VAL A 515 -0.08 27.49 21.39
N GLU A 516 -1.11 26.67 21.51
CA GLU A 516 -2.25 26.92 22.40
C GLU A 516 -2.70 25.58 23.02
N GLU A 517 -1.98 25.15 24.06
CA GLU A 517 -2.56 24.23 25.05
C GLU A 517 -3.58 25.01 25.88
N PRO A 518 -4.83 24.54 26.03
CA PRO A 518 -5.77 25.16 26.94
C PRO A 518 -5.29 24.94 28.38
N ASN A 519 -5.08 26.02 29.08
CA ASN A 519 -4.74 26.06 30.51
C ASN A 519 -5.85 25.37 31.33
N PRO A 520 -5.61 24.26 32.02
CA PRO A 520 -6.65 23.51 32.74
C PRO A 520 -7.14 24.21 34.05
N ALA A 521 -6.66 25.42 34.35
CA ALA A 521 -7.01 26.12 35.57
C ALA A 521 -8.04 27.27 35.44
N ALA A 522 -8.64 27.49 34.25
CA ALA A 522 -9.51 28.64 33.99
C ALA A 522 -11.00 28.34 33.89
N ASP A 523 -11.45 27.08 33.91
CA ASP A 523 -12.88 26.74 33.76
C ASP A 523 -13.53 26.22 35.07
N ALA A 524 -13.66 27.13 36.03
CA ALA A 524 -14.68 27.05 37.05
C ALA A 524 -15.56 28.31 36.96
N GLY A 525 -16.45 28.39 36.04
CA GLY A 525 -17.45 29.47 35.99
C GLY A 525 -17.96 29.77 34.57
N GLY A 526 -19.19 29.30 34.30
CA GLY A 526 -20.10 29.94 33.33
C GLY A 526 -20.03 29.48 31.88
N MET A 527 -20.94 28.59 31.53
CA MET A 527 -21.29 28.26 30.14
C MET A 527 -21.85 29.48 29.40
N THR A 528 -21.22 29.89 28.33
CA THR A 528 -21.88 30.49 27.16
C THR A 528 -21.20 29.96 25.91
N PHE A 529 -21.93 29.15 25.16
CA PHE A 529 -21.52 28.66 23.83
C PHE A 529 -21.67 29.78 22.81
N GLU A 530 -20.58 30.31 22.29
CA GLU A 530 -20.56 30.94 20.99
C GLU A 530 -19.55 30.22 20.09
N GLY A 531 -20.02 29.88 18.90
CA GLY A 531 -19.40 28.96 17.99
C GLY A 531 -18.26 29.56 17.16
N ASN A 532 -17.62 28.68 16.44
CA ASN A 532 -16.72 28.81 15.32
C ASN A 532 -15.24 28.58 15.60
N GLY A 533 -14.84 27.38 15.30
CA GLY A 533 -13.46 26.96 15.13
C GLY A 533 -13.40 25.48 14.78
N SER A 534 -13.86 25.09 13.57
CA SER A 534 -13.68 23.71 13.10
C SER A 534 -12.17 23.41 13.00
N PRO A 535 -11.68 22.28 13.52
CA PRO A 535 -10.30 21.85 13.27
C PRO A 535 -10.17 21.58 11.77
N ARG A 536 -9.50 22.49 11.07
CA ARG A 536 -9.17 22.37 9.63
C ARG A 536 -8.37 21.10 9.42
N SER A 537 -8.97 20.14 8.73
CA SER A 537 -8.43 18.82 8.48
C SER A 537 -7.10 18.91 7.72
N ARG A 538 -6.01 18.46 8.33
CA ARG A 538 -4.68 18.24 7.71
C ARG A 538 -4.70 17.13 6.63
N PHE A 539 -5.88 16.63 6.28
CA PHE A 539 -6.11 15.41 5.50
C PHE A 539 -5.84 15.53 3.99
N GLY A 540 -6.04 16.71 3.40
CA GLY A 540 -6.09 16.81 1.92
C GLY A 540 -4.74 16.89 1.23
N ALA A 541 -3.72 17.44 1.87
CA ALA A 541 -2.47 17.80 1.21
C ALA A 541 -1.55 16.61 0.95
N THR A 542 -1.44 15.71 1.93
CA THR A 542 -0.52 14.56 1.86
C THR A 542 -1.06 13.47 0.93
N THR A 543 -2.38 13.28 0.94
CA THR A 543 -3.08 12.29 0.09
C THR A 543 -3.02 12.70 -1.38
N LEU A 544 -3.20 14.00 -1.69
CA LEU A 544 -3.07 14.54 -3.04
C LEU A 544 -1.63 14.52 -3.57
N ALA A 545 -0.63 14.71 -2.70
CA ALA A 545 0.77 14.58 -3.09
C ALA A 545 1.13 13.15 -3.49
N MET A 546 0.58 12.13 -2.82
CA MET A 546 0.77 10.72 -3.19
C MET A 546 0.14 10.36 -4.53
N ILE A 547 -1.09 10.82 -4.78
CA ILE A 547 -1.77 10.62 -6.06
C ILE A 547 -1.00 11.35 -7.16
N GLY A 548 -0.49 12.54 -6.89
CA GLY A 548 0.33 13.32 -7.81
C GLY A 548 1.66 12.65 -8.16
N VAL A 549 2.35 12.03 -7.20
CA VAL A 549 3.60 11.30 -7.44
C VAL A 549 3.34 10.01 -8.23
N SER A 550 2.31 9.25 -7.88
CA SER A 550 1.94 8.01 -8.60
C SER A 550 1.47 8.30 -10.03
N LEU A 551 0.63 9.33 -10.24
CA LEU A 551 0.21 9.79 -11.57
C LEU A 551 1.38 10.44 -12.34
N GLY A 552 2.25 11.17 -11.68
CA GLY A 552 3.43 11.80 -12.28
C GLY A 552 4.42 10.80 -12.85
N VAL A 553 4.64 9.66 -12.17
CA VAL A 553 5.51 8.57 -12.64
C VAL A 553 4.91 7.90 -13.88
N VAL A 554 3.60 7.65 -13.89
CA VAL A 554 2.88 7.10 -15.05
C VAL A 554 2.94 8.05 -16.24
N LEU A 555 2.71 9.34 -16.02
CA LEU A 555 2.79 10.38 -17.06
C LEU A 555 4.21 10.56 -17.60
N ALA A 556 5.24 10.57 -16.74
CA ALA A 556 6.64 10.69 -17.15
C ALA A 556 7.09 9.49 -17.99
N TYR A 557 6.63 8.28 -17.65
CA TYR A 557 6.91 7.08 -18.44
C TYR A 557 6.20 7.12 -19.81
N CYS A 558 4.93 7.52 -19.86
CA CYS A 558 4.17 7.68 -21.11
C CYS A 558 4.81 8.74 -22.04
N LEU A 559 5.22 9.89 -21.49
CA LEU A 559 5.89 10.95 -22.25
C LEU A 559 7.30 10.55 -22.73
N GLY A 560 8.03 9.76 -21.93
CA GLY A 560 9.34 9.23 -22.32
C GLY A 560 9.28 8.27 -23.52
N ARG A 561 8.17 7.54 -23.68
CA ARG A 561 7.96 6.64 -24.81
C ARG A 561 7.55 7.38 -26.09
N LEU A 562 6.73 8.43 -25.97
CA LEU A 562 6.38 9.31 -27.09
C LEU A 562 7.61 9.93 -27.75
N ARG A 563 8.64 10.30 -26.97
CA ARG A 563 9.92 10.79 -27.49
C ARG A 563 10.74 9.71 -28.22
N ARG A 564 10.61 8.44 -27.88
CA ARG A 564 11.34 7.33 -28.55
C ARG A 564 10.69 6.90 -29.84
N THR A 565 9.37 6.92 -29.94
CA THR A 565 8.65 6.62 -31.19
C THR A 565 8.83 7.71 -32.25
N SER A 566 8.89 8.99 -31.85
CA SER A 566 9.22 10.11 -32.75
C SER A 566 10.65 10.02 -33.33
N ARG A 567 11.62 9.44 -32.62
CA ARG A 567 12.99 9.23 -33.14
C ARG A 567 13.16 8.01 -34.04
N ARG A 568 12.21 7.08 -34.06
CA ARG A 568 12.23 5.90 -34.96
C ARG A 568 11.54 6.15 -36.29
N GLY A 569 10.73 7.22 -36.41
CA GLY A 569 10.10 7.61 -37.65
C GLY A 569 10.99 8.38 -38.64
N ASP A 570 12.15 8.89 -38.18
CA ASP A 570 13.05 9.72 -39.00
C ASP A 570 14.22 8.96 -39.66
N THR A 571 14.23 7.61 -39.64
CA THR A 571 15.31 6.82 -40.24
C THR A 571 14.83 5.74 -41.24
N ALA A 572 13.72 6.00 -41.91
CA ALA A 572 13.24 5.11 -42.98
C ALA A 572 12.82 5.95 -44.19
N ASP A 573 13.80 6.53 -44.91
CA ASP A 573 13.67 6.93 -46.32
C ASP A 573 15.08 7.14 -46.86
N ASP A 574 15.61 6.10 -47.56
CA ASP A 574 16.56 6.27 -48.66
C ASP A 574 16.36 5.12 -49.64
N PRO A 575 15.78 5.39 -50.83
CA PRO A 575 15.61 4.40 -51.89
C PRO A 575 16.63 4.64 -52.98
N SER A 576 17.65 3.76 -53.09
CA SER A 576 18.43 3.55 -54.31
C SER A 576 19.00 2.15 -54.26
N GLY A 577 18.57 1.21 -55.04
CA GLY A 577 18.64 1.02 -56.47
C GLY A 577 19.64 -0.11 -56.73
N ILE A 578 19.15 -1.11 -57.50
CA ILE A 578 19.87 -2.07 -58.33
C ILE A 578 19.56 -3.54 -57.99
N GLY A 579 18.71 -4.14 -58.83
CA GLY A 579 18.58 -5.59 -59.03
C GLY A 579 19.50 -6.04 -60.18
N PRO A 580 19.25 -7.19 -60.88
CA PRO A 580 18.96 -8.56 -60.45
C PRO A 580 19.95 -9.57 -61.06
N ALA A 581 19.91 -10.87 -60.67
CA ALA A 581 20.20 -12.08 -61.50
C ALA A 581 20.27 -13.31 -60.57
N GLU A 582 19.38 -14.21 -60.72
CA GLU A 582 19.33 -15.45 -61.52
C GLU A 582 19.93 -16.69 -60.84
N LEU A 583 19.11 -17.71 -60.83
CA LEU A 583 19.32 -19.15 -61.06
C LEU A 583 19.61 -20.06 -59.86
N SER A 584 18.63 -20.79 -59.44
CA SER A 584 18.31 -22.18 -59.83
C SER A 584 18.93 -23.28 -58.97
N GLN A 585 18.07 -24.24 -58.64
CA GLN A 585 18.24 -25.67 -58.42
C GLN A 585 18.29 -26.22 -56.99
N THR A 586 17.17 -26.81 -56.61
CA THR A 586 17.09 -28.08 -55.87
C THR A 586 17.74 -29.23 -56.66
N PRO A 587 18.00 -30.48 -56.14
CA PRO A 587 17.28 -31.18 -55.08
C PRO A 587 18.12 -32.19 -54.24
N GLU A 588 17.41 -32.82 -53.28
CA GLU A 588 17.48 -34.22 -52.82
C GLU A 588 18.59 -34.78 -51.93
N GLN A 589 18.10 -35.39 -50.84
CA GLN A 589 18.45 -36.69 -50.21
C GLN A 589 19.78 -36.84 -49.43
N ARG A 590 19.71 -36.87 -48.13
CA ARG A 590 19.68 -38.12 -47.31
C ARG A 590 19.49 -37.76 -45.82
#